data_b492cbe2756cc42d861b3d0a30d41c70
#
_entry.id   b492cbe2756cc42d861b3d0a30d41c70
#
_cell.length_a   1.000
_cell.length_b   1.000
_cell.length_c   1.000
_cell.angle_alpha   90.00
_cell.angle_beta   90.00
_cell.angle_gamma   90.00
#
_symmetry.space_group_name_H-M   'P 1'
#
loop_
_entity.id
_entity.type
_entity.pdbx_description
1 polymer ?
#
loop_
_entity_poly.entity_id
_entity_poly.type
_entity_poly.pdbx_seq_one_letter_code
_entity_poly.pdbx_strand_id
1 'polypeptide(L)'
;TFWRSRIYVFLEGIMLCVSIFFLMIFIAYRKERIYIYFSLLNLLAFIFFSTFFAGDLPWVGFHGGISYFWFFKLAKCATFFGLEYLFSLFIFDYLNLKHNLPERILRGTVLFASVILCITAPNYHTLLTLSHFIIWPTVVSIHISLALCFKYLRKSEKRERARLLLI
;
A
#
# COMPACT_ATOMS: atom_id res chain seq x y z
N THR A 1 -26.23 2.42 -8.85
CA THR A 1 -25.01 3.25 -8.78
C THR A 1 -24.91 4.02 -7.48
N PHE A 2 -26.00 4.66 -6.98
CA PHE A 2 -26.01 5.51 -5.79
C PHE A 2 -25.55 4.79 -4.49
N TRP A 3 -25.94 3.54 -4.27
CA TRP A 3 -25.53 2.76 -3.11
C TRP A 3 -24.05 2.36 -3.16
N ARG A 4 -23.49 2.11 -4.34
CA ARG A 4 -22.07 1.79 -4.49
C ARG A 4 -21.20 2.96 -4.01
N SER A 5 -21.46 4.18 -4.45
CA SER A 5 -20.65 5.34 -4.06
C SER A 5 -20.65 5.57 -2.54
N ARG A 6 -21.78 5.36 -1.87
CA ARG A 6 -21.87 5.52 -0.40
C ARG A 6 -21.08 4.49 0.37
N ILE A 7 -21.07 3.22 -0.06
CA ILE A 7 -20.28 2.17 0.58
C ILE A 7 -18.78 2.49 0.48
N TYR A 8 -18.34 2.98 -0.67
CA TYR A 8 -16.92 3.32 -0.85
C TYR A 8 -16.51 4.53 -0.01
N VAL A 9 -17.30 5.60 0.03
CA VAL A 9 -17.04 6.75 0.91
C VAL A 9 -16.98 6.33 2.37
N PHE A 10 -17.84 5.41 2.80
CA PHE A 10 -17.83 4.86 4.15
C PHE A 10 -16.53 4.05 4.42
N LEU A 11 -16.12 3.17 3.49
CA LEU A 11 -14.87 2.41 3.60
C LEU A 11 -13.64 3.31 3.63
N GLU A 12 -13.61 4.34 2.78
CA GLU A 12 -12.55 5.35 2.78
C GLU A 12 -12.47 6.08 4.12
N GLY A 13 -13.61 6.47 4.67
CA GLY A 13 -13.68 7.08 6.00
C GLY A 13 -13.12 6.18 7.09
N ILE A 14 -13.44 4.88 7.06
CA ILE A 14 -12.88 3.90 7.99
C ILE A 14 -11.36 3.83 7.84
N MET A 15 -10.84 3.69 6.62
CA MET A 15 -9.41 3.60 6.38
C MET A 15 -8.66 4.84 6.90
N LEU A 16 -9.22 6.03 6.69
CA LEU A 16 -8.64 7.27 7.19
C LEU A 16 -8.66 7.31 8.73
N CYS A 17 -9.77 6.96 9.36
CA CYS A 17 -9.89 6.90 10.82
C CYS A 17 -8.89 5.89 11.43
N VAL A 18 -8.78 4.70 10.83
CA VAL A 18 -7.84 3.65 11.26
C VAL A 18 -6.40 4.15 11.10
N SER A 19 -6.07 4.82 10.00
CA SER A 19 -4.75 5.41 9.78
C SER A 19 -4.40 6.42 10.88
N ILE A 20 -5.29 7.36 11.17
CA ILE A 20 -5.09 8.38 12.20
C ILE A 20 -4.94 7.72 13.58
N PHE A 21 -5.79 6.74 13.90
CA PHE A 21 -5.74 6.02 15.17
C PHE A 21 -4.38 5.35 15.40
N PHE A 22 -3.87 4.61 14.41
CA PHE A 22 -2.57 3.96 14.53
C PHE A 22 -1.40 4.95 14.53
N LEU A 23 -1.53 6.09 13.85
CA LEU A 23 -0.56 7.17 13.94
C LEU A 23 -0.50 7.75 15.35
N MET A 24 -1.65 7.96 16.00
CA MET A 24 -1.71 8.42 17.40
C MET A 24 -1.07 7.41 18.35
N ILE A 25 -1.33 6.11 18.16
CA ILE A 25 -0.69 5.05 18.95
C ILE A 25 0.84 5.11 18.75
N PHE A 26 1.31 5.27 17.50
CA PHE A 26 2.75 5.39 17.24
C PHE A 26 3.36 6.62 17.92
N ILE A 27 2.68 7.75 17.92
CA ILE A 27 3.16 8.96 18.60
C ILE A 27 3.26 8.72 20.12
N ALA A 28 2.30 8.00 20.71
CA ALA A 28 2.30 7.64 22.13
C ALA A 28 3.36 6.57 22.47
N TYR A 29 3.54 5.58 21.59
CA TYR A 29 4.42 4.43 21.79
C TYR A 29 5.49 4.35 20.70
N ARG A 30 6.38 5.34 20.65
CA ARG A 30 7.40 5.52 19.58
C ARG A 30 8.34 4.32 19.34
N LYS A 31 8.37 3.33 20.23
CA LYS A 31 9.25 2.16 20.11
C LYS A 31 8.78 1.14 19.08
N GLU A 32 7.51 1.13 18.73
CA GLU A 32 6.94 0.10 17.86
C GLU A 32 6.63 0.65 16.46
N ARG A 33 7.57 0.45 15.55
CA ARG A 33 7.46 0.87 14.13
C ARG A 33 6.28 0.25 13.39
N ILE A 34 5.76 -0.87 13.88
CA ILE A 34 4.62 -1.58 13.30
C ILE A 34 3.40 -0.65 13.16
N TYR A 35 3.13 0.19 14.16
CA TYR A 35 1.99 1.09 14.13
C TYR A 35 2.09 2.15 13.02
N ILE A 36 3.28 2.68 12.77
CA ILE A 36 3.44 3.65 11.66
C ILE A 36 3.30 2.97 10.29
N TYR A 37 3.82 1.74 10.12
CA TYR A 37 3.63 1.02 8.87
C TYR A 37 2.16 0.72 8.61
N PHE A 38 1.42 0.29 9.62
CA PHE A 38 0.00 0.02 9.49
C PHE A 38 -0.81 1.30 9.23
N SER A 39 -0.47 2.41 9.88
CA SER A 39 -1.05 3.72 9.60
C SER A 39 -0.83 4.13 8.15
N LEU A 40 0.43 4.07 7.67
CA LEU A 40 0.78 4.44 6.29
C LEU A 40 0.10 3.54 5.26
N LEU A 41 -0.01 2.22 5.52
CA LEU A 41 -0.71 1.30 4.63
C LEU A 41 -2.19 1.69 4.48
N ASN A 42 -2.88 2.02 5.58
CA ASN A 42 -4.28 2.47 5.52
C ASN A 42 -4.42 3.82 4.82
N LEU A 43 -3.47 4.76 5.03
CA LEU A 43 -3.47 6.03 4.34
C LEU A 43 -3.28 5.86 2.82
N LEU A 44 -2.36 4.99 2.41
CA LEU A 44 -2.14 4.70 0.99
C LEU A 44 -3.32 3.97 0.37
N ALA A 45 -3.96 3.06 1.11
CA ALA A 45 -5.19 2.42 0.67
C ALA A 45 -6.32 3.47 0.48
N PHE A 46 -6.48 4.40 1.42
CA PHE A 46 -7.39 5.52 1.28
C PHE A 46 -7.12 6.32 0.00
N ILE A 47 -5.88 6.76 -0.24
CA ILE A 47 -5.50 7.50 -1.45
C ILE A 47 -5.79 6.69 -2.71
N PHE A 48 -5.48 5.39 -2.70
CA PHE A 48 -5.73 4.51 -3.83
C PHE A 48 -7.22 4.40 -4.16
N PHE A 49 -8.07 4.13 -3.18
CA PHE A 49 -9.51 4.03 -3.38
C PHE A 49 -10.11 5.35 -3.82
N SER A 50 -9.67 6.48 -3.24
CA SER A 50 -10.11 7.82 -3.64
C SER A 50 -9.86 8.11 -5.13
N THR A 51 -8.85 7.50 -5.77
CA THR A 51 -8.63 7.68 -7.21
C THR A 51 -9.64 6.96 -8.10
N PHE A 52 -10.19 5.83 -7.65
CA PHE A 52 -11.23 5.13 -8.41
C PHE A 52 -12.56 5.86 -8.41
N PHE A 53 -12.81 6.63 -7.35
CA PHE A 53 -14.09 7.30 -7.12
C PHE A 53 -14.00 8.82 -7.18
N ALA A 54 -12.85 9.37 -7.60
CA ALA A 54 -12.62 10.82 -7.67
C ALA A 54 -13.68 11.58 -8.48
N GLY A 55 -14.28 10.92 -9.49
CA GLY A 55 -15.39 11.50 -10.27
C GLY A 55 -16.71 11.61 -9.49
N ASP A 56 -16.89 10.80 -8.44
CA ASP A 56 -18.11 10.74 -7.63
C ASP A 56 -17.99 11.47 -6.29
N LEU A 57 -16.79 11.95 -5.96
CA LEU A 57 -16.51 12.63 -4.69
C LEU A 57 -16.69 14.15 -4.83
N PRO A 58 -17.68 14.75 -4.15
CA PRO A 58 -17.98 16.19 -4.29
C PRO A 58 -16.89 17.11 -3.73
N TRP A 59 -15.96 16.59 -2.95
CA TRP A 59 -14.83 17.31 -2.33
C TRP A 59 -13.53 17.22 -3.13
N VAL A 60 -13.44 16.26 -4.04
CA VAL A 60 -12.34 16.19 -5.00
C VAL A 60 -12.77 16.99 -6.22
N GLY A 61 -12.74 18.31 -6.13
CA GLY A 61 -13.09 19.26 -7.21
C GLY A 61 -12.13 19.20 -8.41
N PHE A 62 -11.77 18.02 -8.86
CA PHE A 62 -10.98 17.80 -10.06
C PHE A 62 -11.89 17.95 -11.29
N HIS A 63 -12.10 19.15 -11.69
CA HIS A 63 -12.59 19.42 -13.05
C HIS A 63 -11.48 19.01 -14.02
N GLY A 64 -11.63 17.88 -14.64
CA GLY A 64 -10.75 17.20 -15.58
C GLY A 64 -9.53 17.97 -16.12
N GLY A 65 -8.44 17.27 -16.38
CA GLY A 65 -7.24 17.85 -16.92
C GLY A 65 -5.95 17.43 -16.21
N ILE A 66 -4.94 18.29 -16.24
CA ILE A 66 -3.59 18.03 -15.72
C ILE A 66 -3.62 17.62 -14.22
N SER A 67 -4.46 18.24 -13.42
CA SER A 67 -4.57 17.96 -11.97
C SER A 67 -5.04 16.53 -11.67
N TYR A 68 -6.02 16.01 -12.41
CA TYR A 68 -6.51 14.65 -12.27
C TYR A 68 -5.43 13.62 -12.67
N PHE A 69 -4.73 13.86 -13.76
CA PHE A 69 -3.65 12.99 -14.21
C PHE A 69 -2.49 12.91 -13.21
N TRP A 70 -2.10 14.03 -12.61
CA TRP A 70 -1.08 14.06 -11.56
C TRP A 70 -1.52 13.33 -10.31
N PHE A 71 -2.77 13.53 -9.87
CA PHE A 71 -3.33 12.80 -8.74
C PHE A 71 -3.34 11.29 -8.99
N PHE A 72 -3.76 10.88 -10.19
CA PHE A 72 -3.75 9.48 -10.59
C PHE A 72 -2.34 8.87 -10.62
N LYS A 73 -1.34 9.60 -11.12
CA LYS A 73 0.07 9.21 -11.07
C LYS A 73 0.53 8.97 -9.63
N LEU A 74 0.26 9.94 -8.75
CA LEU A 74 0.63 9.84 -7.34
C LEU A 74 -0.01 8.60 -6.67
N ALA A 75 -1.28 8.36 -6.92
CA ALA A 75 -1.97 7.20 -6.36
C ALA A 75 -1.41 5.87 -6.87
N LYS A 76 -1.04 5.76 -8.14
CA LYS A 76 -0.38 4.57 -8.68
C LYS A 76 0.98 4.34 -8.03
N CYS A 77 1.79 5.39 -7.88
CA CYS A 77 3.07 5.32 -7.17
C CYS A 77 2.88 4.90 -5.71
N ALA A 78 1.91 5.51 -5.02
CA ALA A 78 1.59 5.18 -3.63
C ALA A 78 1.13 3.73 -3.47
N THR A 79 0.34 3.20 -4.42
CA THR A 79 -0.09 1.80 -4.40
C THR A 79 1.08 0.84 -4.52
N PHE A 80 1.96 1.04 -5.48
CA PHE A 80 3.13 0.18 -5.65
C PHE A 80 4.06 0.28 -4.45
N PHE A 81 4.31 1.48 -3.97
CA PHE A 81 5.08 1.70 -2.75
C PHE A 81 4.44 1.04 -1.53
N GLY A 82 3.15 1.26 -1.32
CA GLY A 82 2.43 0.73 -0.15
C GLY A 82 2.33 -0.78 -0.14
N LEU A 83 1.90 -1.38 -1.26
CA LEU A 83 1.70 -2.83 -1.34
C LEU A 83 3.03 -3.59 -1.28
N GLU A 84 4.06 -3.11 -1.96
CA GLU A 84 5.33 -3.82 -2.06
C GLU A 84 6.24 -3.49 -0.88
N TYR A 85 6.53 -2.22 -0.69
CA TYR A 85 7.55 -1.77 0.26
C TYR A 85 7.06 -1.80 1.71
N LEU A 86 5.96 -1.13 2.01
CA LEU A 86 5.46 -1.02 3.38
C LEU A 86 4.85 -2.32 3.90
N PHE A 87 4.14 -3.07 3.05
CA PHE A 87 3.57 -4.35 3.44
C PHE A 87 4.65 -5.37 3.77
N SER A 88 5.71 -5.44 2.95
CA SER A 88 6.86 -6.30 3.24
C SER A 88 7.58 -5.86 4.52
N LEU A 89 7.84 -4.57 4.72
CA LEU A 89 8.42 -4.07 5.97
C LEU A 89 7.56 -4.43 7.18
N PHE A 90 6.25 -4.22 7.09
CA PHE A 90 5.32 -4.56 8.14
C PHE A 90 5.40 -6.04 8.53
N ILE A 91 5.35 -6.95 7.55
CA ILE A 91 5.46 -8.40 7.80
C ILE A 91 6.79 -8.77 8.43
N PHE A 92 7.90 -8.26 7.90
CA PHE A 92 9.22 -8.58 8.42
C PHE A 92 9.42 -8.11 9.85
N ASP A 93 9.04 -6.86 10.16
CA ASP A 93 9.15 -6.33 11.51
C ASP A 93 8.17 -7.02 12.47
N TYR A 94 6.93 -7.30 12.04
CA TYR A 94 5.94 -8.00 12.85
C TYR A 94 6.37 -9.42 13.24
N LEU A 95 7.00 -10.14 12.31
CA LEU A 95 7.52 -11.49 12.54
C LEU A 95 8.95 -11.49 13.13
N ASN A 96 9.54 -10.33 13.39
CA ASN A 96 10.95 -10.19 13.80
C ASN A 96 11.90 -10.97 12.87
N LEU A 97 11.76 -10.78 11.56
CA LEU A 97 12.59 -11.43 10.56
C LEU A 97 13.76 -10.52 10.17
N LYS A 98 14.90 -11.15 9.87
CA LYS A 98 16.02 -10.43 9.29
C LYS A 98 15.76 -10.17 7.82
N HIS A 99 15.96 -8.93 7.39
CA HIS A 99 15.88 -8.55 5.98
C HIS A 99 17.05 -9.14 5.20
N ASN A 100 16.76 -9.97 4.22
CA ASN A 100 17.75 -10.53 3.33
C ASN A 100 18.08 -9.56 2.18
N LEU A 101 19.33 -9.64 1.68
CA LEU A 101 19.80 -8.78 0.59
C LEU A 101 18.92 -8.89 -0.68
N PRO A 102 18.58 -10.09 -1.19
CA PRO A 102 17.75 -10.23 -2.38
C PRO A 102 16.38 -9.53 -2.26
N GLU A 103 15.78 -9.62 -1.09
CA GLU A 103 14.46 -9.02 -0.82
C GLU A 103 14.55 -7.49 -0.75
N ARG A 104 15.63 -6.93 -0.16
CA ARG A 104 15.89 -5.49 -0.18
C ARG A 104 16.09 -4.96 -1.60
N ILE A 105 16.82 -5.70 -2.43
CA ILE A 105 17.03 -5.35 -3.84
C ILE A 105 15.69 -5.36 -4.58
N LEU A 106 14.88 -6.40 -4.43
CA LEU A 106 13.59 -6.51 -5.09
C LEU A 106 12.69 -5.31 -4.74
N ARG A 107 12.54 -5.00 -3.46
CA ARG A 107 11.74 -3.84 -3.01
C ARG A 107 12.28 -2.52 -3.53
N GLY A 108 13.60 -2.33 -3.46
CA GLY A 108 14.25 -1.13 -3.98
C GLY A 108 14.03 -0.96 -5.48
N THR A 109 14.10 -2.04 -6.25
CA THR A 109 13.86 -2.03 -7.70
C THR A 109 12.42 -1.64 -8.02
N VAL A 110 11.43 -2.22 -7.33
CA VAL A 110 10.00 -1.88 -7.54
C VAL A 110 9.74 -0.42 -7.16
N LEU A 111 10.26 0.05 -6.04
CA LEU A 111 10.12 1.44 -5.63
C LEU A 111 10.74 2.39 -6.67
N PHE A 112 11.96 2.13 -7.11
CA PHE A 112 12.66 2.94 -8.09
C PHE A 112 11.92 2.96 -9.44
N ALA A 113 11.47 1.80 -9.94
CA ALA A 113 10.69 1.70 -11.15
C ALA A 113 9.36 2.46 -11.05
N SER A 114 8.68 2.41 -9.89
CA SER A 114 7.44 3.16 -9.65
C SER A 114 7.65 4.67 -9.68
N VAL A 115 8.75 5.15 -9.09
CA VAL A 115 9.10 6.57 -9.10
C VAL A 115 9.44 7.03 -10.52
N ILE A 116 10.24 6.28 -11.27
CA ILE A 116 10.57 6.58 -12.66
C ILE A 116 9.28 6.65 -13.50
N LEU A 117 8.41 5.64 -13.37
CA LEU A 117 7.15 5.60 -14.08
C LEU A 117 6.28 6.84 -13.77
N CYS A 118 6.21 7.20 -12.49
CA CYS A 118 5.46 8.37 -12.05
C CYS A 118 5.97 9.66 -12.69
N ILE A 119 7.28 9.81 -12.84
CA ILE A 119 7.90 11.01 -13.41
C ILE A 119 7.78 11.01 -14.94
N THR A 120 8.11 9.89 -15.59
CA THR A 120 8.32 9.84 -17.05
C THR A 120 7.07 9.62 -17.88
N ALA A 121 5.99 9.02 -17.31
CA ALA A 121 4.78 8.74 -18.08
C ALA A 121 4.11 10.05 -18.59
N PRO A 122 4.05 10.27 -19.90
CA PRO A 122 3.52 11.53 -20.46
C PRO A 122 1.98 11.57 -20.47
N ASN A 123 1.33 10.41 -20.46
CA ASN A 123 -0.11 10.29 -20.54
C ASN A 123 -0.63 9.06 -19.78
N TYR A 124 -1.95 8.98 -19.64
CA TYR A 124 -2.64 7.92 -18.91
C TYR A 124 -2.42 6.53 -19.52
N HIS A 125 -2.45 6.42 -20.84
CA HIS A 125 -2.27 5.15 -21.54
C HIS A 125 -0.88 4.57 -21.30
N THR A 126 0.16 5.39 -21.42
CA THR A 126 1.55 4.99 -21.14
C THR A 126 1.71 4.57 -19.66
N LEU A 127 1.11 5.33 -18.74
CA LEU A 127 1.13 4.99 -17.33
C LEU A 127 0.50 3.62 -17.05
N LEU A 128 -0.66 3.33 -17.63
CA LEU A 128 -1.32 2.02 -17.48
C LEU A 128 -0.48 0.90 -18.07
N THR A 129 -0.03 1.05 -19.30
CA THR A 129 0.75 0.02 -20.00
C THR A 129 2.02 -0.33 -19.23
N LEU A 130 2.79 0.67 -18.82
CA LEU A 130 4.03 0.45 -18.08
C LEU A 130 3.78 -0.06 -16.64
N SER A 131 2.66 0.31 -16.02
CA SER A 131 2.32 -0.17 -14.67
C SER A 131 2.13 -1.70 -14.64
N HIS A 132 1.69 -2.33 -15.73
CA HIS A 132 1.59 -3.78 -15.82
C HIS A 132 2.93 -4.49 -15.62
N PHE A 133 4.05 -3.90 -16.08
CA PHE A 133 5.37 -4.49 -15.88
C PHE A 133 5.82 -4.44 -14.41
N ILE A 134 5.35 -3.44 -13.64
CA ILE A 134 5.69 -3.30 -12.22
C ILE A 134 4.78 -4.17 -11.34
N ILE A 135 3.57 -4.49 -11.79
CA ILE A 135 2.63 -5.34 -11.05
C ILE A 135 3.23 -6.74 -10.79
N TRP A 136 3.93 -7.33 -11.75
CA TRP A 136 4.46 -8.67 -11.59
C TRP A 136 5.49 -8.81 -10.46
N PRO A 137 6.54 -7.98 -10.38
CA PRO A 137 7.44 -7.99 -9.23
C PRO A 137 6.72 -7.77 -7.90
N THR A 138 5.72 -6.88 -7.86
CA THR A 138 4.90 -6.64 -6.67
C THR A 138 4.13 -7.90 -6.25
N VAL A 139 3.48 -8.58 -7.19
CA VAL A 139 2.76 -9.83 -6.93
C VAL A 139 3.72 -10.91 -6.41
N VAL A 140 4.90 -11.05 -7.01
CA VAL A 140 5.93 -12.00 -6.56
C VAL A 140 6.37 -11.69 -5.12
N SER A 141 6.61 -10.43 -4.79
CA SER A 141 7.02 -10.03 -3.45
C SER A 141 5.95 -10.30 -2.39
N ILE A 142 4.68 -10.02 -2.71
CA ILE A 142 3.55 -10.35 -1.83
C ILE A 142 3.47 -11.86 -1.58
N HIS A 143 3.61 -12.68 -2.63
CA HIS A 143 3.59 -14.13 -2.48
C HIS A 143 4.75 -14.66 -1.63
N ILE A 144 5.95 -14.09 -1.80
CA ILE A 144 7.09 -14.41 -0.93
C ILE A 144 6.79 -14.07 0.53
N SER A 145 6.21 -12.90 0.78
CA SER A 145 5.84 -12.47 2.13
C SER A 145 4.79 -13.38 2.75
N LEU A 146 3.77 -13.78 2.00
CA LEU A 146 2.76 -14.74 2.43
C LEU A 146 3.36 -16.14 2.68
N ALA A 147 4.23 -16.63 1.80
CA ALA A 147 4.92 -17.91 1.98
C ALA A 147 5.78 -17.91 3.26
N LEU A 148 6.42 -16.80 3.59
CA LEU A 148 7.12 -16.63 4.86
C LEU A 148 6.16 -16.69 6.05
N CYS A 149 5.00 -16.04 5.98
CA CYS A 149 3.98 -16.15 7.02
C CYS A 149 3.57 -17.61 7.23
N PHE A 150 3.25 -18.35 6.18
CA PHE A 150 2.90 -19.78 6.27
C PHE A 150 4.03 -20.64 6.83
N LYS A 151 5.27 -20.38 6.42
CA LYS A 151 6.45 -21.07 6.97
C LYS A 151 6.56 -20.87 8.48
N TYR A 152 6.33 -19.66 8.97
CA TYR A 152 6.44 -19.33 10.40
C TYR A 152 5.21 -19.73 11.21
N LEU A 153 4.05 -19.99 10.58
CA LEU A 153 2.92 -20.63 11.25
C LEU A 153 3.26 -21.97 11.88
N ARG A 154 4.23 -22.69 11.33
CA ARG A 154 4.66 -24.00 11.82
C ARG A 154 5.66 -23.92 12.97
N LYS A 155 6.32 -22.77 13.19
CA LYS A 155 7.28 -22.58 14.28
C LYS A 155 6.55 -22.07 15.52
N SER A 156 6.66 -22.78 16.65
CA SER A 156 5.92 -22.50 17.90
C SER A 156 6.06 -21.04 18.39
N GLU A 157 7.27 -20.50 18.34
CA GLU A 157 7.59 -19.15 18.86
C GLU A 157 6.92 -18.00 18.09
N LYS A 158 6.66 -18.18 16.79
CA LYS A 158 6.10 -17.14 15.91
C LYS A 158 4.69 -17.46 15.43
N ARG A 159 4.14 -18.59 15.90
CA ARG A 159 2.85 -19.11 15.43
C ARG A 159 1.68 -18.17 15.69
N GLU A 160 1.61 -17.59 16.86
CA GLU A 160 0.52 -16.67 17.22
C GLU A 160 0.55 -15.41 16.37
N ARG A 161 1.74 -14.80 16.20
CA ARG A 161 1.90 -13.61 15.37
C ARG A 161 1.56 -13.88 13.91
N ALA A 162 2.00 -15.02 13.37
CA ALA A 162 1.69 -15.38 11.99
C ALA A 162 0.19 -15.66 11.77
N ARG A 163 -0.52 -16.23 12.76
CA ARG A 163 -1.97 -16.44 12.72
C ARG A 163 -2.73 -15.11 12.64
N LEU A 164 -2.34 -14.12 13.45
CA LEU A 164 -2.99 -12.81 13.46
C LEU A 164 -2.86 -12.03 12.15
N LEU A 165 -1.83 -12.34 11.33
CA LEU A 165 -1.67 -11.73 10.01
C LEU A 165 -2.56 -12.35 8.92
N LEU A 166 -3.11 -13.54 9.17
CA LEU A 166 -3.86 -14.31 8.16
C LEU A 166 -5.39 -14.30 8.41
N ILE A 167 -5.83 -13.65 9.47
CA ILE A 167 -7.24 -13.39 9.79
C ILE A 167 -7.63 -12.02 9.20
#